data_7fdca349ecf4d0ccdb32f20573e44f9f
#
_entry.id   7fdca349ecf4d0ccdb32f20573e44f9f
#
_cell.length_a   1.000
_cell.length_b   1.000
_cell.length_c   1.000
_cell.angle_alpha   90.00
_cell.angle_beta   90.00
_cell.angle_gamma   90.00
#
_symmetry.space_group_name_H-M   'P 1'
#
loop_
_entity.id
_entity.type
_entity.pdbx_description
1 polymer ?
#
loop_
_entity_poly.entity_id
_entity_poly.type
_entity_poly.pdbx_seq_one_letter_code
_entity_poly.pdbx_strand_id
1 'polypeptide(L)'
;MRYDNLPSELKTERAWVNVWNSSKLPMQSGIRKAASSTLPETWSSYEEAAAAVQRGTYDGIGYVFHDTGLVGIDIDAGFEDCFLSGLAIDIIGHCGSYTEKSRSGRGVHILVKGTLPFKGRNNRAGVEIYQSSRYFIMTGDVLVYSEIVENQEALDYVLTTYFPDAPGESSGCSAPQRIYTPIYPKPEKGKVMLKPEYPPIAPGSRNLSLTSLAGQLHNQGYSKADIYKELLYANSMACKPPLDRSEVELIVNSVTRYRR
;
A
#
# COMPACT_ATOMS: atom_id res chain seq x y z
N MET A 1 -9.18 -11.11 11.41
CA MET A 1 -8.07 -10.95 10.45
C MET A 1 -8.19 -12.03 9.39
N ARG A 2 -7.83 -11.73 8.15
CA ARG A 2 -8.10 -12.61 6.98
C ARG A 2 -6.82 -13.30 6.52
N TYR A 3 -6.17 -14.01 7.43
CA TYR A 3 -4.86 -14.65 7.16
C TYR A 3 -4.85 -15.65 6.00
N ASP A 4 -6.01 -16.16 5.61
CA ASP A 4 -6.13 -17.05 4.43
C ASP A 4 -5.76 -16.33 3.13
N ASN A 5 -5.92 -15.00 3.08
CA ASN A 5 -5.58 -14.17 1.92
C ASN A 5 -4.09 -13.79 1.83
N LEU A 6 -3.27 -14.18 2.81
CA LEU A 6 -1.82 -13.94 2.74
C LEU A 6 -1.21 -14.78 1.61
N PRO A 7 -0.21 -14.25 0.89
CA PRO A 7 0.48 -14.99 -0.17
C PRO A 7 1.01 -16.34 0.33
N SER A 8 0.79 -17.39 -0.46
CA SER A 8 1.17 -18.76 -0.09
C SER A 8 2.67 -18.92 0.14
N GLU A 9 3.48 -18.20 -0.63
CA GLU A 9 4.94 -18.23 -0.49
C GLU A 9 5.42 -17.76 0.89
N LEU A 10 4.78 -16.77 1.51
CA LEU A 10 5.13 -16.34 2.87
C LEU A 10 4.81 -17.43 3.91
N LYS A 11 3.77 -18.23 3.68
CA LYS A 11 3.33 -19.27 4.60
C LYS A 11 4.30 -20.44 4.67
N THR A 12 5.14 -20.62 3.66
CA THR A 12 6.18 -21.67 3.63
C THR A 12 7.42 -21.29 4.43
N GLU A 13 7.57 -20.01 4.75
CA GLU A 13 8.76 -19.50 5.45
C GLU A 13 8.62 -19.62 6.98
N ARG A 14 9.76 -19.93 7.63
CA ARG A 14 9.85 -19.90 9.10
C ARG A 14 10.30 -18.51 9.57
N ALA A 15 9.46 -17.50 9.30
CA ALA A 15 9.76 -16.08 9.54
C ALA A 15 8.61 -15.36 10.27
N TRP A 16 7.82 -16.08 11.08
CA TRP A 16 6.64 -15.54 11.72
C TRP A 16 6.83 -15.30 13.21
N VAL A 17 6.20 -14.23 13.69
CA VAL A 17 6.13 -13.87 15.11
C VAL A 17 4.69 -13.54 15.48
N ASN A 18 4.38 -13.54 16.77
CA ASN A 18 3.10 -13.08 17.27
C ASN A 18 3.18 -11.66 17.85
N VAL A 19 2.05 -11.00 18.00
CA VAL A 19 1.93 -9.67 18.60
C VAL A 19 0.67 -9.55 19.45
N TRP A 20 0.69 -8.65 20.45
CA TRP A 20 -0.50 -8.17 21.14
C TRP A 20 -0.95 -6.82 20.57
N ASN A 21 -2.24 -6.51 20.68
CA ASN A 21 -2.77 -5.21 20.24
C ASN A 21 -2.20 -4.03 21.04
N SER A 22 -1.87 -4.27 22.29
CA SER A 22 -1.31 -3.28 23.23
C SER A 22 0.18 -3.00 23.02
N SER A 23 0.85 -3.79 22.17
CA SER A 23 2.31 -3.70 22.02
C SER A 23 2.73 -4.00 20.59
N LYS A 24 3.74 -3.26 20.11
CA LYS A 24 4.47 -3.58 18.88
C LYS A 24 5.66 -4.53 19.13
N LEU A 25 5.81 -5.09 20.33
CA LEU A 25 6.88 -6.04 20.63
C LEU A 25 6.57 -7.39 19.96
N PRO A 26 7.47 -7.94 19.13
CA PRO A 26 7.29 -9.28 18.56
C PRO A 26 7.47 -10.35 19.65
N MET A 27 6.65 -11.38 19.59
CA MET A 27 6.62 -12.47 20.55
C MET A 27 6.84 -13.81 19.86
N GLN A 28 7.48 -14.75 20.55
CA GLN A 28 7.63 -16.12 20.11
C GLN A 28 6.30 -16.88 20.24
N SER A 29 5.95 -17.66 19.23
CA SER A 29 4.74 -18.48 19.26
C SER A 29 4.79 -19.54 20.37
N GLY A 30 3.71 -19.66 21.12
CA GLY A 30 3.56 -20.70 22.16
C GLY A 30 4.25 -20.42 23.48
N ILE A 31 5.15 -19.46 23.58
CA ILE A 31 5.81 -19.06 24.82
C ILE A 31 5.77 -17.54 25.00
N ARG A 32 5.57 -17.07 26.24
CA ARG A 32 5.50 -15.63 26.56
C ARG A 32 6.88 -14.99 26.65
N LYS A 33 7.68 -15.12 25.58
CA LYS A 33 8.99 -14.49 25.45
C LYS A 33 9.02 -13.57 24.24
N ALA A 34 9.77 -12.48 24.31
CA ALA A 34 10.01 -11.62 23.17
C ALA A 34 10.73 -12.38 22.05
N ALA A 35 10.36 -12.10 20.82
CA ALA A 35 11.10 -12.48 19.63
C ALA A 35 11.99 -11.31 19.18
N SER A 36 12.95 -11.59 18.31
CA SER A 36 13.82 -10.60 17.71
C SER A 36 13.65 -10.62 16.20
N SER A 37 13.62 -9.46 15.55
CA SER A 37 13.63 -9.38 14.08
C SER A 37 14.99 -9.74 13.44
N THR A 38 15.99 -10.09 14.25
CA THR A 38 17.34 -10.43 13.78
C THR A 38 17.82 -11.81 14.24
N LEU A 39 17.03 -12.54 15.05
CA LEU A 39 17.37 -13.85 15.59
C LEU A 39 16.39 -14.91 15.10
N PRO A 40 16.71 -15.65 14.01
CA PRO A 40 15.81 -16.63 13.39
C PRO A 40 15.32 -17.74 14.32
N GLU A 41 16.08 -18.11 15.32
CA GLU A 41 15.70 -19.10 16.34
C GLU A 41 14.50 -18.67 17.20
N THR A 42 14.13 -17.37 17.15
CA THR A 42 12.95 -16.82 17.85
C THR A 42 11.71 -16.78 16.99
N TRP A 43 11.81 -17.14 15.71
CA TRP A 43 10.69 -17.14 14.76
C TRP A 43 10.01 -18.50 14.71
N SER A 44 8.78 -18.52 14.23
CA SER A 44 7.94 -19.71 14.09
C SER A 44 7.49 -19.95 12.67
N SER A 45 6.86 -21.08 12.41
CA SER A 45 6.13 -21.28 11.16
C SER A 45 4.83 -20.45 11.16
N TYR A 46 4.24 -20.29 9.99
CA TYR A 46 2.94 -19.64 9.83
C TYR A 46 1.85 -20.35 10.66
N GLU A 47 1.81 -21.69 10.62
CA GLU A 47 0.83 -22.51 11.31
C GLU A 47 0.93 -22.33 12.83
N GLU A 48 2.15 -22.32 13.39
CA GLU A 48 2.40 -22.11 14.81
C GLU A 48 1.89 -20.73 15.25
N ALA A 49 2.22 -19.68 14.48
CA ALA A 49 1.80 -18.31 14.76
C ALA A 49 0.28 -18.11 14.63
N ALA A 50 -0.32 -18.63 13.56
CA ALA A 50 -1.77 -18.56 13.34
C ALA A 50 -2.55 -19.33 14.40
N ALA A 51 -2.10 -20.53 14.79
CA ALA A 51 -2.71 -21.32 15.84
C ALA A 51 -2.64 -20.61 17.21
N ALA A 52 -1.57 -19.87 17.51
CA ALA A 52 -1.47 -19.09 18.74
C ALA A 52 -2.50 -17.96 18.80
N VAL A 53 -2.82 -17.34 17.68
CA VAL A 53 -3.91 -16.34 17.58
C VAL A 53 -5.28 -17.02 17.72
N GLN A 54 -5.50 -18.15 17.06
CA GLN A 54 -6.77 -18.89 17.16
C GLN A 54 -7.08 -19.33 18.61
N ARG A 55 -6.05 -19.67 19.39
CA ARG A 55 -6.19 -19.99 20.82
C ARG A 55 -6.42 -18.78 21.71
N GLY A 56 -6.41 -17.56 21.16
CA GLY A 56 -6.54 -16.33 21.93
C GLY A 56 -5.31 -15.96 22.77
N THR A 57 -4.15 -16.56 22.49
CA THR A 57 -2.91 -16.24 23.22
C THR A 57 -2.32 -14.90 22.75
N TYR A 58 -2.47 -14.58 21.49
CA TYR A 58 -2.01 -13.35 20.85
C TYR A 58 -3.10 -12.76 19.95
N ASP A 59 -2.95 -11.48 19.61
CA ASP A 59 -3.93 -10.73 18.84
C ASP A 59 -3.60 -10.67 17.34
N GLY A 60 -2.38 -11.06 16.96
CA GLY A 60 -1.94 -10.98 15.57
C GLY A 60 -0.66 -11.72 15.28
N ILE A 61 -0.34 -11.79 13.99
CA ILE A 61 0.90 -12.36 13.48
C ILE A 61 1.70 -11.29 12.73
N GLY A 62 3.01 -11.45 12.68
CA GLY A 62 3.91 -10.59 11.90
C GLY A 62 4.87 -11.42 11.10
N TYR A 63 5.23 -10.94 9.91
CA TYR A 63 6.25 -11.54 9.05
C TYR A 63 7.55 -10.77 9.21
N VAL A 64 8.65 -11.47 9.48
CA VAL A 64 9.99 -10.89 9.68
C VAL A 64 10.72 -10.89 8.35
N PHE A 65 11.17 -9.70 7.92
CA PHE A 65 12.00 -9.56 6.73
C PHE A 65 13.41 -10.05 7.00
N HIS A 66 13.89 -10.89 6.12
CA HIS A 66 15.21 -11.48 6.14
C HIS A 66 15.70 -11.67 4.69
N ASP A 67 16.92 -12.12 4.48
CA ASP A 67 17.59 -12.10 3.16
C ASP A 67 17.00 -13.08 2.13
N THR A 68 15.71 -12.89 1.79
CA THR A 68 14.97 -13.68 0.77
C THR A 68 14.70 -12.89 -0.52
N GLY A 69 15.19 -11.67 -0.62
CA GLY A 69 14.82 -10.77 -1.72
C GLY A 69 13.42 -10.17 -1.60
N LEU A 70 12.74 -10.38 -0.46
CA LEU A 70 11.45 -9.74 -0.20
C LEU A 70 11.66 -8.36 0.43
N VAL A 71 11.02 -7.36 -0.15
CA VAL A 71 11.00 -5.97 0.31
C VAL A 71 9.60 -5.62 0.80
N GLY A 72 9.53 -5.03 1.99
CA GLY A 72 8.30 -4.47 2.55
C GLY A 72 8.33 -2.94 2.47
N ILE A 73 7.24 -2.35 1.99
CA ILE A 73 7.00 -0.91 2.02
C ILE A 73 5.82 -0.65 2.94
N ASP A 74 5.99 0.21 3.95
CA ASP A 74 4.95 0.67 4.86
C ASP A 74 4.67 2.16 4.60
N ILE A 75 3.40 2.49 4.41
CA ILE A 75 2.91 3.85 4.20
C ILE A 75 2.00 4.19 5.37
N ASP A 76 2.48 4.95 6.35
CA ASP A 76 1.74 5.28 7.58
C ASP A 76 0.42 6.02 7.31
N ALA A 77 0.44 7.00 6.40
CA ALA A 77 -0.72 7.76 5.95
C ALA A 77 -1.22 7.26 4.58
N GLY A 78 -1.50 5.95 4.50
CA GLY A 78 -1.96 5.31 3.27
C GLY A 78 -3.38 5.70 2.87
N PHE A 79 -4.15 6.29 3.79
CA PHE A 79 -5.52 6.74 3.53
C PHE A 79 -5.72 8.20 3.93
N GLU A 80 -6.48 8.92 3.10
CA GLU A 80 -7.09 10.21 3.40
C GLU A 80 -8.59 9.97 3.50
N ASP A 81 -9.17 10.16 4.68
CA ASP A 81 -10.51 9.73 5.03
C ASP A 81 -10.69 8.21 4.82
N CYS A 82 -11.51 7.81 3.84
CA CYS A 82 -11.77 6.41 3.50
C CYS A 82 -11.04 5.94 2.22
N PHE A 83 -10.26 6.82 1.57
CA PHE A 83 -9.65 6.58 0.27
C PHE A 83 -8.15 6.48 0.37
N LEU A 84 -7.55 5.72 -0.55
CA LEU A 84 -6.11 5.69 -0.65
C LEU A 84 -5.56 7.09 -0.92
N SER A 85 -4.52 7.48 -0.19
CA SER A 85 -3.81 8.74 -0.42
C SER A 85 -3.12 8.76 -1.78
N GLY A 86 -2.85 9.95 -2.33
CA GLY A 86 -2.12 10.08 -3.58
C GLY A 86 -0.75 9.38 -3.54
N LEU A 87 -0.07 9.44 -2.39
CA LEU A 87 1.19 8.72 -2.14
C LEU A 87 1.01 7.20 -2.24
N ALA A 88 -0.03 6.66 -1.60
CA ALA A 88 -0.29 5.21 -1.63
C ALA A 88 -0.64 4.75 -3.05
N ILE A 89 -1.47 5.52 -3.78
CA ILE A 89 -1.85 5.21 -5.17
C ILE A 89 -0.63 5.14 -6.06
N ASP A 90 0.28 6.12 -5.95
CA ASP A 90 1.48 6.18 -6.76
C ASP A 90 2.37 4.95 -6.53
N ILE A 91 2.72 4.67 -5.28
CA ILE A 91 3.60 3.54 -4.94
C ILE A 91 2.95 2.20 -5.29
N ILE A 92 1.67 2.00 -4.95
CA ILE A 92 0.92 0.77 -5.28
C ILE A 92 0.87 0.55 -6.79
N GLY A 93 0.60 1.63 -7.56
CA GLY A 93 0.51 1.56 -9.01
C GLY A 93 1.81 1.14 -9.69
N HIS A 94 2.96 1.62 -9.19
CA HIS A 94 4.26 1.22 -9.71
C HIS A 94 4.65 -0.19 -9.27
N CYS A 95 4.41 -0.55 -8.01
CA CYS A 95 4.76 -1.88 -7.49
C CYS A 95 3.96 -3.00 -8.15
N GLY A 96 2.65 -2.82 -8.35
CA GLY A 96 1.77 -3.84 -8.93
C GLY A 96 1.79 -5.17 -8.17
N SER A 97 2.03 -5.16 -6.86
CA SER A 97 2.34 -6.30 -6.03
C SER A 97 1.44 -6.38 -4.79
N TYR A 98 1.49 -7.47 -4.05
CA TYR A 98 0.67 -7.70 -2.87
C TYR A 98 0.54 -6.44 -2.01
N THR A 99 -0.68 -6.03 -1.77
CA THR A 99 -0.99 -4.81 -1.02
C THR A 99 -2.13 -5.06 -0.04
N GLU A 100 -1.86 -4.81 1.24
CA GLU A 100 -2.86 -4.96 2.31
C GLU A 100 -3.03 -3.68 3.12
N LYS A 101 -4.18 -3.56 3.78
CA LYS A 101 -4.43 -2.53 4.77
C LYS A 101 -3.69 -2.86 6.06
N SER A 102 -2.94 -1.90 6.61
CA SER A 102 -2.23 -2.09 7.86
C SER A 102 -3.19 -2.28 9.05
N ARG A 103 -2.71 -2.85 10.14
CA ARG A 103 -3.51 -3.10 11.35
C ARG A 103 -4.15 -1.84 11.94
N SER A 104 -3.53 -0.69 11.80
CA SER A 104 -4.07 0.58 12.28
C SER A 104 -5.30 1.05 11.49
N GLY A 105 -5.54 0.49 10.31
CA GLY A 105 -6.58 0.90 9.38
C GLY A 105 -6.27 2.18 8.61
N ARG A 106 -5.14 2.83 8.88
CA ARG A 106 -4.72 4.11 8.25
C ARG A 106 -3.55 3.96 7.30
N GLY A 107 -2.76 2.90 7.45
CA GLY A 107 -1.58 2.64 6.64
C GLY A 107 -1.81 1.52 5.63
N VAL A 108 -0.82 1.35 4.76
CA VAL A 108 -0.77 0.33 3.71
C VAL A 108 0.57 -0.38 3.77
N HIS A 109 0.56 -1.71 3.70
CA HIS A 109 1.75 -2.52 3.48
C HIS A 109 1.76 -3.01 2.04
N ILE A 110 2.92 -2.93 1.39
CA ILE A 110 3.17 -3.48 0.05
C ILE A 110 4.34 -4.44 0.16
N LEU A 111 4.25 -5.61 -0.46
CA LEU A 111 5.33 -6.59 -0.54
C LEU A 111 5.75 -6.77 -1.99
N VAL A 112 7.06 -6.59 -2.26
CA VAL A 112 7.64 -6.68 -3.62
C VAL A 112 8.93 -7.48 -3.54
N LYS A 113 9.22 -8.33 -4.54
CA LYS A 113 10.54 -8.96 -4.65
C LYS A 113 11.51 -8.07 -5.41
N GLY A 114 12.73 -7.99 -4.89
CA GLY A 114 13.85 -7.27 -5.44
C GLY A 114 14.94 -7.03 -4.41
N THR A 115 15.84 -6.08 -4.68
CA THR A 115 17.00 -5.81 -3.84
C THR A 115 17.10 -4.34 -3.51
N LEU A 116 17.38 -4.02 -2.25
CA LEU A 116 17.68 -2.67 -1.79
C LEU A 116 19.19 -2.51 -1.57
N PRO A 117 19.76 -1.31 -1.79
CA PRO A 117 21.17 -1.02 -1.49
C PRO A 117 21.45 -0.91 0.03
N PHE A 118 20.45 -1.14 0.88
CA PHE A 118 20.49 -1.04 2.35
C PHE A 118 19.45 -1.96 3.01
N LYS A 119 19.56 -2.20 4.31
CA LYS A 119 18.62 -3.07 5.05
C LYS A 119 17.22 -2.48 5.21
N GLY A 120 17.13 -1.18 5.32
CA GLY A 120 15.86 -0.45 5.44
C GLY A 120 16.07 1.02 5.74
N ARG A 121 15.08 1.82 5.39
CA ARG A 121 15.01 3.26 5.63
C ARG A 121 13.56 3.73 5.85
N ASN A 122 13.45 4.90 6.46
CA ASN A 122 12.22 5.67 6.48
C ASN A 122 12.47 7.06 5.89
N ASN A 123 11.40 7.72 5.47
CA ASN A 123 11.45 9.10 5.02
C ASN A 123 10.50 10.00 5.82
N ARG A 124 10.59 11.33 5.58
CA ARG A 124 9.74 12.31 6.26
C ARG A 124 8.28 12.33 5.74
N ALA A 125 8.00 11.69 4.64
CA ALA A 125 6.64 11.57 4.07
C ALA A 125 5.84 10.41 4.67
N GLY A 126 6.41 9.66 5.61
CA GLY A 126 5.76 8.50 6.24
C GLY A 126 5.81 7.24 5.38
N VAL A 127 6.84 7.11 4.54
CA VAL A 127 7.15 5.88 3.81
C VAL A 127 8.35 5.21 4.47
N GLU A 128 8.18 3.96 4.84
CA GLU A 128 9.25 3.09 5.33
C GLU A 128 9.47 1.96 4.31
N ILE A 129 10.73 1.57 4.06
CA ILE A 129 11.09 0.48 3.18
C ILE A 129 12.14 -0.40 3.83
N TYR A 130 11.92 -1.73 3.82
CA TYR A 130 12.76 -2.69 4.53
C TYR A 130 12.95 -3.99 3.75
N GLN A 131 14.14 -4.54 3.81
CA GLN A 131 14.49 -5.86 3.28
C GLN A 131 14.89 -6.84 4.37
N SER A 132 15.37 -6.35 5.53
CA SER A 132 15.75 -7.20 6.66
C SER A 132 15.67 -6.46 8.00
N SER A 133 15.81 -7.23 9.10
CA SER A 133 15.88 -6.72 10.48
C SER A 133 14.63 -5.93 10.94
N ARG A 134 13.50 -6.14 10.28
CA ARG A 134 12.20 -5.54 10.58
C ARG A 134 11.11 -6.59 10.43
N TYR A 135 9.92 -6.34 10.94
CA TYR A 135 8.74 -7.15 10.67
C TYR A 135 7.52 -6.26 10.46
N PHE A 136 6.59 -6.73 9.66
CA PHE A 136 5.27 -6.13 9.50
C PHE A 136 4.21 -6.98 10.17
N ILE A 137 3.24 -6.33 10.82
CA ILE A 137 2.07 -7.02 11.35
C ILE A 137 1.12 -7.26 10.20
N MET A 138 1.01 -8.53 9.79
CA MET A 138 0.22 -8.92 8.63
C MET A 138 -1.27 -9.02 8.99
N THR A 139 -2.12 -8.52 8.12
CA THR A 139 -3.57 -8.51 8.31
C THR A 139 -4.33 -9.44 7.38
N GLY A 140 -3.80 -9.67 6.18
CA GLY A 140 -4.50 -10.33 5.09
C GLY A 140 -5.72 -9.55 4.58
N ASP A 141 -5.86 -8.27 4.97
CA ASP A 141 -6.91 -7.38 4.44
C ASP A 141 -6.46 -6.77 3.12
N VAL A 142 -6.47 -7.62 2.09
CA VAL A 142 -5.97 -7.31 0.75
C VAL A 142 -6.79 -6.18 0.13
N LEU A 143 -6.08 -5.17 -0.36
CA LEU A 143 -6.68 -3.98 -0.99
C LEU A 143 -6.78 -4.13 -2.51
N VAL A 144 -5.71 -4.56 -3.18
CA VAL A 144 -5.64 -4.54 -4.65
C VAL A 144 -5.05 -5.81 -5.22
N TYR A 145 -3.75 -6.04 -5.03
CA TYR A 145 -3.03 -7.19 -5.58
C TYR A 145 -2.88 -8.27 -4.50
N SER A 146 -3.13 -9.52 -4.85
CA SER A 146 -3.10 -10.66 -3.92
C SER A 146 -1.79 -11.44 -3.96
N GLU A 147 -0.94 -11.18 -4.95
CA GLU A 147 0.31 -11.91 -5.17
C GLU A 147 1.53 -11.00 -5.09
N ILE A 148 2.64 -11.54 -4.64
CA ILE A 148 3.93 -10.85 -4.61
C ILE A 148 4.58 -10.99 -5.97
N VAL A 149 5.03 -9.87 -6.54
CA VAL A 149 5.66 -9.80 -7.87
C VAL A 149 7.11 -9.37 -7.71
N GLU A 150 7.99 -9.90 -8.55
CA GLU A 150 9.35 -9.39 -8.71
C GLU A 150 9.32 -8.13 -9.58
N ASN A 151 9.73 -6.99 -9.01
CA ASN A 151 9.68 -5.71 -9.71
C ASN A 151 10.77 -4.76 -9.20
N GLN A 152 12.00 -4.96 -9.69
CA GLN A 152 13.13 -4.10 -9.33
C GLN A 152 12.95 -2.67 -9.83
N GLU A 153 12.37 -2.48 -11.01
CA GLU A 153 12.12 -1.15 -11.60
C GLU A 153 11.23 -0.29 -10.70
N ALA A 154 10.19 -0.90 -10.10
CA ALA A 154 9.34 -0.22 -9.14
C ALA A 154 10.09 0.15 -7.85
N LEU A 155 10.96 -0.73 -7.35
CA LEU A 155 11.78 -0.41 -6.18
C LEU A 155 12.74 0.75 -6.48
N ASP A 156 13.37 0.75 -7.64
CA ASP A 156 14.27 1.82 -8.07
C ASP A 156 13.52 3.16 -8.21
N TYR A 157 12.28 3.11 -8.73
CA TYR A 157 11.40 4.28 -8.76
C TYR A 157 11.09 4.80 -7.36
N VAL A 158 10.69 3.92 -6.43
CA VAL A 158 10.38 4.29 -5.05
C VAL A 158 11.61 4.90 -4.36
N LEU A 159 12.79 4.28 -4.56
CA LEU A 159 14.04 4.78 -3.99
C LEU A 159 14.39 6.17 -4.53
N THR A 160 14.35 6.35 -5.85
CA THR A 160 14.71 7.62 -6.50
C THR A 160 13.73 8.74 -6.13
N THR A 161 12.45 8.43 -6.07
CA THR A 161 11.40 9.42 -5.83
C THR A 161 11.26 9.79 -4.36
N TYR A 162 11.32 8.80 -3.47
CA TYR A 162 10.99 9.00 -2.05
C TYR A 162 12.19 8.94 -1.10
N PHE A 163 13.35 8.46 -1.58
CA PHE A 163 14.58 8.33 -0.80
C PHE A 163 15.80 8.89 -1.55
N PRO A 164 15.77 10.12 -2.04
CA PRO A 164 16.81 10.67 -2.94
C PRO A 164 18.23 10.70 -2.32
N ASP A 165 18.33 10.67 -0.99
CA ASP A 165 19.61 10.64 -0.27
C ASP A 165 20.14 9.23 0.02
N ALA A 166 19.56 8.18 -0.60
CA ALA A 166 20.02 6.82 -0.42
C ALA A 166 21.42 6.64 -1.04
N PRO A 167 22.38 5.96 -0.37
CA PRO A 167 23.70 5.71 -0.95
C PRO A 167 23.61 4.77 -2.14
N GLY A 168 23.81 5.31 -3.33
CA GLY A 168 23.80 4.60 -4.62
C GLY A 168 23.68 5.64 -5.73
N GLU A 169 24.84 6.13 -6.22
CA GLU A 169 25.02 7.08 -7.30
C GLU A 169 24.71 8.55 -7.02
N SER A 170 25.81 9.31 -6.82
CA SER A 170 25.82 10.76 -6.97
C SER A 170 25.68 11.15 -8.45
N SER A 171 24.50 11.10 -9.00
CA SER A 171 24.15 11.86 -10.20
C SER A 171 23.48 13.14 -9.73
N GLY A 172 24.12 14.27 -10.03
CA GLY A 172 23.66 15.62 -9.69
C GLY A 172 22.34 15.96 -10.38
N CYS A 173 21.27 15.46 -9.83
CA CYS A 173 19.93 15.97 -10.04
C CYS A 173 19.51 16.69 -8.77
N SER A 174 19.27 18.00 -8.88
CA SER A 174 18.56 18.77 -7.88
C SER A 174 17.31 17.99 -7.47
N ALA A 175 17.15 17.79 -6.13
CA ALA A 175 15.98 17.14 -5.57
C ALA A 175 14.71 17.62 -6.29
N PRO A 176 13.86 16.72 -6.78
CA PRO A 176 12.58 17.13 -7.33
C PRO A 176 11.85 17.87 -6.21
N GLN A 177 11.60 19.16 -6.42
CA GLN A 177 10.71 19.92 -5.55
C GLN A 177 9.44 19.08 -5.40
N ARG A 178 8.98 18.90 -4.16
CA ARG A 178 7.76 18.19 -3.80
C ARG A 178 6.63 18.60 -4.71
N ILE A 179 6.44 17.88 -5.81
CA ILE A 179 5.22 17.96 -6.59
C ILE A 179 4.28 16.91 -5.99
N TYR A 180 3.85 17.16 -4.77
CA TYR A 180 2.55 16.70 -4.30
C TYR A 180 1.50 17.59 -4.98
N THR A 181 1.44 17.50 -6.29
CA THR A 181 0.19 17.84 -6.97
C THR A 181 -0.70 16.62 -6.73
N PRO A 182 -1.85 16.78 -6.04
CA PRO A 182 -2.89 15.75 -6.12
C PRO A 182 -3.00 15.42 -7.61
N ILE A 183 -3.02 14.14 -7.94
CA ILE A 183 -3.17 13.67 -9.34
C ILE A 183 -4.36 14.36 -10.02
N TYR A 184 -5.21 14.99 -9.22
CA TYR A 184 -6.38 15.75 -9.67
C TYR A 184 -6.42 17.10 -8.94
N PRO A 185 -6.55 18.23 -9.68
CA PRO A 185 -6.72 19.53 -9.06
C PRO A 185 -7.97 19.51 -8.16
N LYS A 186 -7.86 19.97 -6.90
CA LYS A 186 -9.03 20.14 -6.03
C LYS A 186 -9.97 21.14 -6.70
N PRO A 187 -11.19 20.75 -7.08
CA PRO A 187 -12.15 21.72 -7.60
C PRO A 187 -12.52 22.73 -6.49
N GLU A 188 -12.43 24.00 -6.79
CA GLU A 188 -12.92 25.05 -5.90
C GLU A 188 -14.45 25.01 -5.90
N LYS A 189 -15.07 25.02 -4.70
CA LYS A 189 -16.53 25.09 -4.55
C LYS A 189 -17.08 26.24 -5.37
N GLY A 190 -17.96 25.95 -6.34
CA GLY A 190 -18.71 26.94 -7.08
C GLY A 190 -18.12 27.43 -8.41
N LYS A 191 -16.98 26.92 -8.87
CA LYS A 191 -16.45 27.19 -10.21
C LYS A 191 -16.79 26.06 -11.18
N VAL A 192 -17.30 26.44 -12.35
CA VAL A 192 -17.42 25.54 -13.52
C VAL A 192 -16.02 25.03 -13.83
N MET A 193 -15.79 23.73 -13.74
CA MET A 193 -14.51 23.12 -14.06
C MET A 193 -14.18 23.39 -15.53
N LEU A 194 -13.16 24.19 -15.77
CA LEU A 194 -12.43 24.13 -17.03
C LEU A 194 -11.89 22.70 -17.10
N LYS A 195 -12.21 21.95 -18.17
CA LYS A 195 -11.87 20.54 -18.35
C LYS A 195 -10.45 20.26 -17.83
N PRO A 196 -10.27 19.56 -16.71
CA PRO A 196 -8.93 19.34 -16.18
C PRO A 196 -8.15 18.45 -17.13
N GLU A 197 -6.88 18.75 -17.36
CA GLU A 197 -5.96 17.83 -18.00
C GLU A 197 -5.59 16.76 -16.99
N TYR A 198 -6.05 15.54 -17.23
CA TYR A 198 -5.65 14.39 -16.40
C TYR A 198 -4.32 13.82 -16.92
N PRO A 199 -3.30 13.64 -16.05
CA PRO A 199 -2.07 12.99 -16.43
C PRO A 199 -2.34 11.52 -16.83
N PRO A 200 -1.50 10.93 -17.70
CA PRO A 200 -1.64 9.53 -18.09
C PRO A 200 -1.62 8.60 -16.87
N ILE A 201 -2.56 7.67 -16.84
CA ILE A 201 -2.69 6.65 -15.78
C ILE A 201 -2.20 5.31 -16.31
N ALA A 202 -1.22 4.70 -15.62
CA ALA A 202 -0.66 3.41 -16.01
C ALA A 202 -1.74 2.29 -16.01
N PRO A 203 -1.65 1.30 -16.91
CA PRO A 203 -2.67 0.23 -17.04
C PRO A 203 -3.02 -0.47 -15.72
N GLY A 204 -2.05 -0.77 -14.85
CA GLY A 204 -2.28 -1.44 -13.57
C GLY A 204 -2.95 -0.58 -12.49
N SER A 205 -2.91 0.76 -12.61
CA SER A 205 -3.42 1.70 -11.59
C SER A 205 -4.76 2.36 -11.94
N ARG A 206 -5.33 2.07 -13.13
CA ARG A 206 -6.54 2.74 -13.65
C ARG A 206 -7.73 2.70 -12.69
N ASN A 207 -8.10 1.50 -12.24
CA ASN A 207 -9.23 1.31 -11.32
C ASN A 207 -9.00 2.07 -10.00
N LEU A 208 -7.80 1.96 -9.45
CA LEU A 208 -7.41 2.60 -8.21
C LEU A 208 -7.45 4.13 -8.30
N SER A 209 -6.88 4.70 -9.37
CA SER A 209 -6.85 6.14 -9.60
C SER A 209 -8.24 6.72 -9.81
N LEU A 210 -9.10 6.04 -10.58
CA LEU A 210 -10.48 6.46 -10.77
C LEU A 210 -11.32 6.32 -9.48
N THR A 211 -11.06 5.31 -8.65
CA THR A 211 -11.69 5.17 -7.33
C THR A 211 -11.31 6.33 -6.41
N SER A 212 -10.04 6.72 -6.39
CA SER A 212 -9.58 7.88 -5.63
C SER A 212 -10.24 9.18 -6.10
N LEU A 213 -10.31 9.42 -7.40
CA LEU A 213 -11.01 10.58 -7.97
C LEU A 213 -12.48 10.59 -7.57
N ALA A 214 -13.16 9.45 -7.67
CA ALA A 214 -14.56 9.31 -7.24
C ALA A 214 -14.75 9.70 -5.77
N GLY A 215 -13.83 9.24 -4.91
CA GLY A 215 -13.84 9.55 -3.49
C GLY A 215 -13.66 11.03 -3.19
N GLN A 216 -12.70 11.67 -3.84
CA GLN A 216 -12.48 13.12 -3.71
C GLN A 216 -13.73 13.93 -4.11
N LEU A 217 -14.33 13.60 -5.26
CA LEU A 217 -15.54 14.26 -5.73
C LEU A 217 -16.73 14.02 -4.77
N HIS A 218 -16.87 12.80 -4.24
CA HIS A 218 -17.92 12.49 -3.27
C HIS A 218 -17.76 13.29 -1.98
N ASN A 219 -16.54 13.39 -1.43
CA ASN A 219 -16.25 14.19 -0.23
C ASN A 219 -16.48 15.70 -0.45
N GLN A 220 -16.31 16.17 -1.67
CA GLN A 220 -16.59 17.57 -2.04
C GLN A 220 -18.07 17.85 -2.28
N GLY A 221 -18.93 16.84 -2.20
CA GLY A 221 -20.37 17.01 -2.30
C GLY A 221 -20.94 16.88 -3.71
N TYR A 222 -20.19 16.38 -4.66
CA TYR A 222 -20.72 16.12 -6.01
C TYR A 222 -21.80 15.05 -5.99
N SER A 223 -22.78 15.18 -6.89
CA SER A 223 -23.80 14.15 -7.05
C SER A 223 -23.21 12.89 -7.70
N LYS A 224 -23.84 11.73 -7.45
CA LYS A 224 -23.45 10.47 -8.11
C LYS A 224 -23.40 10.60 -9.64
N ALA A 225 -24.32 11.35 -10.23
CA ALA A 225 -24.38 11.57 -11.66
C ALA A 225 -23.19 12.42 -12.16
N ASP A 226 -22.78 13.43 -11.38
CA ASP A 226 -21.64 14.27 -11.75
C ASP A 226 -20.33 13.52 -11.58
N ILE A 227 -20.18 12.73 -10.50
CA ILE A 227 -19.04 11.84 -10.29
C ILE A 227 -18.91 10.87 -11.48
N TYR A 228 -20.00 10.25 -11.91
CA TYR A 228 -19.97 9.31 -13.04
C TYR A 228 -19.52 9.97 -14.35
N LYS A 229 -20.03 11.17 -14.65
CA LYS A 229 -19.62 11.94 -15.84
C LYS A 229 -18.12 12.27 -15.81
N GLU A 230 -17.65 12.74 -14.66
CA GLU A 230 -16.25 13.13 -14.50
C GLU A 230 -15.31 11.92 -14.62
N LEU A 231 -15.68 10.78 -14.01
CA LEU A 231 -14.89 9.56 -14.16
C LEU A 231 -14.84 9.04 -15.60
N LEU A 232 -15.93 9.11 -16.36
CA LEU A 232 -15.92 8.74 -17.76
C LEU A 232 -15.00 9.64 -18.58
N TYR A 233 -14.98 10.94 -18.27
CA TYR A 233 -14.08 11.88 -18.92
C TYR A 233 -12.60 11.56 -18.56
N ALA A 234 -12.28 11.45 -17.29
CA ALA A 234 -10.94 11.09 -16.82
C ALA A 234 -10.45 9.75 -17.41
N ASN A 235 -11.31 8.74 -17.44
CA ASN A 235 -11.03 7.44 -18.04
C ASN A 235 -10.66 7.55 -19.53
N SER A 236 -11.41 8.35 -20.30
CA SER A 236 -11.15 8.52 -21.72
C SER A 236 -9.87 9.29 -22.04
N MET A 237 -9.50 10.23 -21.16
CA MET A 237 -8.33 11.10 -21.37
C MET A 237 -7.04 10.50 -20.84
N ALA A 238 -7.09 9.87 -19.66
CA ALA A 238 -5.90 9.44 -18.93
C ALA A 238 -5.62 7.94 -19.03
N CYS A 239 -6.63 7.08 -19.19
CA CYS A 239 -6.43 5.62 -19.22
C CYS A 239 -6.22 5.10 -20.65
N LYS A 240 -5.15 4.33 -20.87
CA LYS A 240 -4.86 3.71 -22.18
C LYS A 240 -4.49 2.23 -22.00
N PRO A 241 -5.36 1.28 -22.42
CA PRO A 241 -6.74 1.50 -22.88
C PRO A 241 -7.65 1.97 -21.73
N PRO A 242 -8.76 2.64 -22.00
CA PRO A 242 -9.72 3.02 -20.97
C PRO A 242 -10.40 1.78 -20.35
N LEU A 243 -10.89 1.91 -19.10
CA LEU A 243 -11.75 0.90 -18.48
C LEU A 243 -13.12 0.87 -19.17
N ASP A 244 -13.80 -0.27 -19.11
CA ASP A 244 -15.16 -0.39 -19.60
C ASP A 244 -16.13 0.48 -18.76
N ARG A 245 -17.21 0.94 -19.39
CA ARG A 245 -18.23 1.76 -18.71
C ARG A 245 -18.82 1.09 -17.48
N SER A 246 -18.99 -0.23 -17.53
CA SER A 246 -19.48 -1.04 -16.41
C SER A 246 -18.50 -1.01 -15.20
N GLU A 247 -17.20 -1.03 -15.46
CA GLU A 247 -16.18 -0.91 -14.39
C GLU A 247 -16.22 0.48 -13.76
N VAL A 248 -16.33 1.55 -14.58
CA VAL A 248 -16.48 2.92 -14.06
C VAL A 248 -17.75 3.06 -13.23
N GLU A 249 -18.85 2.44 -13.66
CA GLU A 249 -20.11 2.44 -12.90
C GLU A 249 -19.98 1.71 -11.55
N LEU A 250 -19.27 0.58 -11.53
CA LEU A 250 -18.99 -0.16 -10.29
C LEU A 250 -18.17 0.69 -9.31
N ILE A 251 -17.18 1.43 -9.80
CA ILE A 251 -16.39 2.35 -8.98
C ILE A 251 -17.29 3.40 -8.33
N VAL A 252 -18.12 4.08 -9.13
CA VAL A 252 -19.03 5.13 -8.61
C VAL A 252 -20.02 4.55 -7.61
N ASN A 253 -20.58 3.38 -7.90
CA ASN A 253 -21.51 2.69 -7.01
C ASN A 253 -20.83 2.31 -5.67
N SER A 254 -19.59 1.87 -5.70
CA SER A 254 -18.85 1.49 -4.49
C SER A 254 -18.62 2.68 -3.58
N VAL A 255 -18.17 3.79 -4.16
CA VAL A 255 -17.83 5.03 -3.42
C VAL A 255 -19.07 5.71 -2.85
N THR A 256 -20.16 5.81 -3.63
CA THR A 256 -21.37 6.53 -3.23
C THR A 256 -22.30 5.75 -2.29
N ARG A 257 -21.98 4.50 -1.93
CA ARG A 257 -22.71 3.71 -0.91
C ARG A 257 -22.48 4.22 0.51
N TYR A 258 -21.35 4.85 0.77
CA TYR A 258 -21.02 5.37 2.10
C TYR A 258 -21.80 6.68 2.32
N ARG A 259 -22.63 6.72 3.36
CA ARG A 259 -23.27 7.94 3.81
C ARG A 259 -22.21 8.89 4.35
N ARG A 260 -22.38 10.17 4.03
CA ARG A 260 -21.58 11.26 4.60
C ARG A 260 -21.81 11.36 6.10
#